data_c9a5fa41e39b3a2441323e014c97e159
#
_entry.id   c9a5fa41e39b3a2441323e014c97e159
#
_cell.length_a   1.000
_cell.length_b   1.000
_cell.length_c   1.000
_cell.angle_alpha   90.00
_cell.angle_beta   90.00
_cell.angle_gamma   90.00
#
_symmetry.space_group_name_H-M   'P 1'
#
loop_
_entity.id
_entity.type
_entity.pdbx_description
1 polymer ?
#
loop_
_entity_poly.entity_id
_entity_poly.type
_entity_poly.pdbx_seq_one_letter_code
_entity_poly.pdbx_strand_id
1 'polypeptide(L)'
;RDHVRKIIPLLRELLAEAGSSLEDLDGVAYTAGPGLAGALMVGAVFGRTLAWSLGIPAVGVHHMEGHLLAPMLEENPPAFPFVALLVSGGHTQLMRVDGIGRYGLLGESIDDAAGEAFDKVAKMMRLDYPGGPAVSRLAEQGDDSRFEFPRPMLDRPGLDFSFSGLKTAVLNALNNTADY
;
A
#
# COMPACT_ATOMS: atom_id res chain seq x y z
N ARG A 1 -8.95 -14.18 12.11
CA ARG A 1 -9.61 -15.52 12.00
C ARG A 1 -9.63 -16.03 10.56
N ASP A 2 -9.90 -15.20 9.55
CA ASP A 2 -10.03 -15.65 8.16
C ASP A 2 -8.72 -16.11 7.56
N HIS A 3 -7.61 -15.44 7.83
CA HIS A 3 -6.28 -15.87 7.37
C HIS A 3 -5.97 -17.33 7.76
N VAL A 4 -6.22 -17.69 9.02
CA VAL A 4 -5.99 -19.09 9.48
C VAL A 4 -6.90 -20.10 8.76
N ARG A 5 -8.14 -19.71 8.48
CA ARG A 5 -9.12 -20.61 7.85
C ARG A 5 -8.88 -20.79 6.36
N LYS A 6 -8.41 -19.74 5.69
CA LYS A 6 -8.35 -19.69 4.23
C LYS A 6 -7.00 -20.10 3.64
N ILE A 7 -5.90 -20.03 4.41
CA ILE A 7 -4.56 -20.20 3.86
C ILE A 7 -4.33 -21.59 3.24
N ILE A 8 -4.78 -22.66 3.90
CA ILE A 8 -4.65 -24.04 3.37
C ILE A 8 -5.56 -24.28 2.16
N PRO A 9 -6.87 -23.94 2.19
CA PRO A 9 -7.71 -24.00 1.00
C PRO A 9 -7.14 -23.26 -0.19
N LEU A 10 -6.66 -22.02 0.00
CA LEU A 10 -6.05 -21.22 -1.06
C LEU A 10 -4.79 -21.86 -1.65
N LEU A 11 -3.93 -22.44 -0.81
CA LEU A 11 -2.76 -23.16 -1.32
C LEU A 11 -3.15 -24.33 -2.21
N ARG A 12 -4.16 -25.12 -1.79
CA ARG A 12 -4.64 -26.26 -2.59
C ARG A 12 -5.25 -25.83 -3.92
N GLU A 13 -6.03 -24.78 -3.90
CA GLU A 13 -6.64 -24.19 -5.10
C GLU A 13 -5.55 -23.67 -6.06
N LEU A 14 -4.57 -22.92 -5.55
CA LEU A 14 -3.45 -22.41 -6.32
C LEU A 14 -2.63 -23.53 -6.98
N LEU A 15 -2.29 -24.58 -6.24
CA LEU A 15 -1.55 -25.72 -6.80
C LEU A 15 -2.35 -26.45 -7.88
N ALA A 16 -3.67 -26.62 -7.68
CA ALA A 16 -4.53 -27.24 -8.67
C ALA A 16 -4.64 -26.40 -9.96
N GLU A 17 -4.80 -25.07 -9.83
CA GLU A 17 -4.82 -24.14 -10.98
C GLU A 17 -3.49 -24.12 -11.73
N ALA A 18 -2.37 -24.17 -11.00
CA ALA A 18 -1.04 -24.21 -11.59
C ALA A 18 -0.67 -25.58 -12.20
N GLY A 19 -1.49 -26.62 -11.98
CA GLY A 19 -1.15 -27.98 -12.38
C GLY A 19 0.10 -28.52 -11.69
N SER A 20 0.39 -28.04 -10.47
CA SER A 20 1.59 -28.34 -9.67
C SER A 20 1.23 -29.03 -8.37
N SER A 21 2.22 -29.67 -7.78
CA SER A 21 2.14 -30.32 -6.47
C SER A 21 3.05 -29.64 -5.43
N LEU A 22 3.00 -30.09 -4.18
CA LEU A 22 3.90 -29.57 -3.15
C LEU A 22 5.38 -29.92 -3.43
N GLU A 23 5.61 -31.04 -4.07
CA GLU A 23 6.93 -31.58 -4.41
C GLU A 23 7.61 -30.77 -5.52
N ASP A 24 6.85 -29.98 -6.28
CA ASP A 24 7.36 -29.14 -7.35
C ASP A 24 7.82 -27.74 -6.84
N LEU A 25 7.68 -27.50 -5.54
CA LEU A 25 8.05 -26.21 -4.94
C LEU A 25 9.56 -26.16 -4.61
N ASP A 26 10.26 -25.14 -5.13
CA ASP A 26 11.67 -24.89 -4.86
C ASP A 26 11.91 -23.95 -3.66
N GLY A 27 10.90 -23.23 -3.21
CA GLY A 27 11.00 -22.27 -2.11
C GLY A 27 9.67 -21.63 -1.74
N VAL A 28 9.65 -20.99 -0.58
CA VAL A 28 8.47 -20.26 -0.08
C VAL A 28 8.85 -18.82 0.26
N ALA A 29 8.21 -17.85 -0.38
CA ALA A 29 8.28 -16.46 0.01
C ALA A 29 7.08 -16.09 0.91
N TYR A 30 7.32 -15.33 1.98
CA TYR A 30 6.27 -14.85 2.86
C TYR A 30 6.51 -13.40 3.27
N THR A 31 5.45 -12.64 3.55
CA THR A 31 5.58 -11.27 4.05
C THR A 31 6.09 -11.27 5.49
N ALA A 32 7.29 -10.72 5.71
CA ALA A 32 7.91 -10.63 7.03
C ALA A 32 7.43 -9.40 7.82
N GLY A 33 6.98 -8.34 7.15
CA GLY A 33 6.52 -7.06 7.70
C GLY A 33 6.78 -5.91 6.73
N PRO A 34 6.33 -4.70 7.06
CA PRO A 34 5.38 -4.35 8.11
C PRO A 34 3.95 -4.78 7.79
N GLY A 35 3.06 -4.76 8.81
CA GLY A 35 1.64 -5.09 8.67
C GLY A 35 1.01 -5.51 10.00
N LEU A 36 -0.24 -5.94 9.94
CA LEU A 36 -0.98 -6.41 11.11
C LEU A 36 -0.34 -7.67 11.69
N ALA A 37 0.14 -7.61 12.92
CA ALA A 37 0.91 -8.67 13.57
C ALA A 37 0.23 -10.06 13.48
N GLY A 38 -1.08 -10.13 13.70
CA GLY A 38 -1.82 -11.41 13.61
C GLY A 38 -1.87 -12.00 12.20
N ALA A 39 -2.00 -11.16 11.16
CA ALA A 39 -2.00 -11.61 9.77
C ALA A 39 -0.59 -12.04 9.34
N LEU A 40 0.42 -11.23 9.68
CA LEU A 40 1.83 -11.53 9.40
C LEU A 40 2.26 -12.85 10.06
N MET A 41 1.87 -13.07 11.33
CA MET A 41 2.18 -14.29 12.06
C MET A 41 1.62 -15.52 11.35
N VAL A 42 0.37 -15.48 10.88
CA VAL A 42 -0.24 -16.61 10.15
C VAL A 42 0.55 -16.92 8.89
N GLY A 43 0.86 -15.92 8.07
CA GLY A 43 1.64 -16.10 6.83
C GLY A 43 3.05 -16.61 7.09
N ALA A 44 3.76 -16.00 8.05
CA ALA A 44 5.13 -16.36 8.37
C ALA A 44 5.25 -17.76 8.97
N VAL A 45 4.37 -18.11 9.93
CA VAL A 45 4.37 -19.45 10.54
C VAL A 45 4.03 -20.49 9.48
N PHE A 46 2.96 -20.27 8.71
CA PHE A 46 2.56 -21.20 7.67
C PHE A 46 3.66 -21.39 6.61
N GLY A 47 4.16 -20.29 6.04
CA GLY A 47 5.19 -20.34 4.98
C GLY A 47 6.49 -21.01 5.43
N ARG A 48 6.97 -20.67 6.64
CA ARG A 48 8.18 -21.27 7.20
C ARG A 48 7.99 -22.75 7.55
N THR A 49 6.82 -23.12 8.09
CA THR A 49 6.53 -24.52 8.43
C THR A 49 6.41 -25.37 7.18
N LEU A 50 5.75 -24.84 6.13
CA LEU A 50 5.65 -25.52 4.84
C LEU A 50 7.04 -25.73 4.24
N ALA A 51 7.86 -24.69 4.14
CA ALA A 51 9.22 -24.79 3.62
C ALA A 51 10.06 -25.80 4.43
N TRP A 52 9.98 -25.76 5.75
CA TRP A 52 10.68 -26.69 6.62
C TRP A 52 10.22 -28.14 6.40
N SER A 53 8.92 -28.38 6.25
CA SER A 53 8.37 -29.74 6.04
C SER A 53 8.77 -30.34 4.69
N LEU A 54 9.01 -29.49 3.69
CA LEU A 54 9.46 -29.90 2.35
C LEU A 54 10.98 -29.89 2.19
N GLY A 55 11.72 -29.40 3.17
CA GLY A 55 13.19 -29.28 3.09
C GLY A 55 13.68 -28.21 2.09
N ILE A 56 12.85 -27.21 1.80
CA ILE A 56 13.12 -26.14 0.83
C ILE A 56 13.36 -24.77 1.53
N PRO A 57 14.02 -23.81 0.89
CA PRO A 57 14.28 -22.51 1.49
C PRO A 57 13.01 -21.69 1.71
N ALA A 58 13.02 -20.84 2.76
CA ALA A 58 12.00 -19.83 3.00
C ALA A 58 12.63 -18.44 3.03
N VAL A 59 12.03 -17.47 2.35
CA VAL A 59 12.48 -16.07 2.35
C VAL A 59 11.40 -15.13 2.88
N GLY A 60 11.78 -14.29 3.83
CA GLY A 60 10.93 -13.21 4.34
C GLY A 60 11.07 -11.96 3.49
N VAL A 61 9.98 -11.52 2.87
CA VAL A 61 9.95 -10.34 2.00
C VAL A 61 9.38 -9.14 2.78
N HIS A 62 10.04 -8.00 2.66
CA HIS A 62 9.55 -6.75 3.23
C HIS A 62 8.37 -6.23 2.39
N HIS A 63 7.22 -5.97 3.04
CA HIS A 63 5.98 -5.57 2.35
C HIS A 63 6.16 -4.35 1.43
N MET A 64 6.89 -3.34 1.92
CA MET A 64 7.13 -2.11 1.15
C MET A 64 8.07 -2.37 -0.04
N GLU A 65 9.00 -3.30 0.09
CA GLU A 65 9.85 -3.73 -1.03
C GLU A 65 9.02 -4.39 -2.13
N GLY A 66 8.02 -5.21 -1.76
CA GLY A 66 7.07 -5.76 -2.72
C GLY A 66 6.34 -4.68 -3.52
N HIS A 67 5.96 -3.58 -2.87
CA HIS A 67 5.37 -2.43 -3.58
C HIS A 67 6.35 -1.70 -4.48
N LEU A 68 7.58 -1.47 -4.01
CA LEU A 68 8.62 -0.79 -4.80
C LEU A 68 9.02 -1.59 -6.05
N LEU A 69 8.98 -2.91 -5.97
CA LEU A 69 9.36 -3.80 -7.05
C LEU A 69 8.18 -4.26 -7.93
N ALA A 70 6.93 -3.92 -7.57
CA ALA A 70 5.77 -4.28 -8.38
C ALA A 70 5.89 -3.84 -9.86
N PRO A 71 6.42 -2.64 -10.20
CA PRO A 71 6.64 -2.26 -11.59
C PRO A 71 7.61 -3.15 -12.37
N MET A 72 8.44 -3.96 -11.68
CA MET A 72 9.35 -4.91 -12.33
C MET A 72 8.61 -6.12 -12.92
N LEU A 73 7.33 -6.30 -12.58
CA LEU A 73 6.46 -7.36 -13.14
C LEU A 73 5.70 -6.90 -14.39
N GLU A 74 5.83 -5.63 -14.77
CA GLU A 74 5.21 -5.10 -15.97
C GLU A 74 5.94 -5.56 -17.23
N GLU A 75 5.27 -5.50 -18.38
CA GLU A 75 5.83 -5.88 -19.69
C GLU A 75 7.09 -5.06 -20.04
N ASN A 76 7.10 -3.77 -19.63
CA ASN A 76 8.23 -2.86 -19.84
C ASN A 76 8.71 -2.31 -18.47
N PRO A 77 9.47 -3.09 -17.71
CA PRO A 77 9.90 -2.68 -16.37
C PRO A 77 10.89 -1.50 -16.44
N PRO A 78 10.90 -0.61 -15.46
CA PRO A 78 11.85 0.48 -15.38
C PRO A 78 13.29 -0.06 -15.19
N ALA A 79 14.25 0.56 -15.85
CA ALA A 79 15.66 0.26 -15.61
C ALA A 79 16.14 0.93 -14.30
N PHE A 80 17.03 0.28 -13.56
CA PHE A 80 17.68 0.88 -12.40
C PHE A 80 18.76 1.92 -12.84
N PRO A 81 18.95 3.02 -12.07
CA PRO A 81 18.12 3.47 -10.96
C PRO A 81 16.83 4.15 -11.41
N PHE A 82 15.79 4.08 -10.61
CA PHE A 82 14.55 4.84 -10.84
C PHE A 82 14.03 5.48 -9.54
N VAL A 83 13.11 6.41 -9.66
CA VAL A 83 12.40 7.00 -8.52
C VAL A 83 11.00 6.39 -8.45
N ALA A 84 10.65 5.86 -7.29
CA ALA A 84 9.33 5.31 -7.00
C ALA A 84 8.56 6.22 -6.03
N LEU A 85 7.34 6.57 -6.37
CA LEU A 85 6.37 7.15 -5.44
C LEU A 85 5.48 6.04 -4.90
N LEU A 86 5.66 5.72 -3.63
CA LEU A 86 4.87 4.73 -2.93
C LEU A 86 3.73 5.45 -2.21
N VAL A 87 2.49 5.12 -2.58
CA VAL A 87 1.27 5.70 -2.01
C VAL A 87 0.35 4.58 -1.54
N SER A 88 0.04 4.57 -0.26
CA SER A 88 -0.86 3.58 0.33
C SER A 88 -1.71 4.19 1.45
N GLY A 89 -2.53 3.37 2.10
CA GLY A 89 -3.31 3.78 3.27
C GLY A 89 -2.46 4.13 4.51
N GLY A 90 -1.24 3.61 4.61
CA GLY A 90 -0.37 3.83 5.78
C GLY A 90 0.96 4.51 5.46
N HIS A 91 1.35 4.61 4.19
CA HIS A 91 2.65 5.15 3.79
C HIS A 91 2.53 6.04 2.55
N THR A 92 3.27 7.15 2.55
CA THR A 92 3.51 7.98 1.38
C THR A 92 4.98 8.33 1.38
N GLN A 93 5.75 7.73 0.47
CA GLN A 93 7.21 7.82 0.43
C GLN A 93 7.70 7.98 -1.00
N LEU A 94 8.67 8.85 -1.19
CA LEU A 94 9.44 8.99 -2.42
C LEU A 94 10.77 8.27 -2.21
N MET A 95 11.04 7.26 -3.04
CA MET A 95 12.19 6.37 -2.88
C MET A 95 13.06 6.39 -4.12
N ARG A 96 14.38 6.41 -3.94
CA ARG A 96 15.34 6.07 -4.99
C ARG A 96 15.60 4.57 -4.95
N VAL A 97 15.43 3.91 -6.07
CA VAL A 97 15.63 2.47 -6.22
C VAL A 97 16.85 2.25 -7.09
N ASP A 98 17.98 1.93 -6.47
CA ASP A 98 19.27 1.71 -7.15
C ASP A 98 19.43 0.24 -7.62
N GLY A 99 18.58 -0.64 -7.13
CA GLY A 99 18.56 -2.08 -7.42
C GLY A 99 17.77 -2.82 -6.34
N ILE A 100 17.55 -4.12 -6.52
CA ILE A 100 16.88 -4.96 -5.51
C ILE A 100 17.68 -4.92 -4.21
N GLY A 101 17.02 -4.65 -3.08
CA GLY A 101 17.63 -4.51 -1.77
C GLY A 101 18.43 -3.22 -1.55
N ARG A 102 18.43 -2.27 -2.51
CA ARG A 102 19.17 -1.00 -2.41
C ARG A 102 18.24 0.18 -2.65
N TYR A 103 17.73 0.74 -1.55
CA TYR A 103 16.74 1.81 -1.55
C TYR A 103 17.21 3.00 -0.73
N GLY A 104 16.93 4.21 -1.22
CA GLY A 104 17.18 5.46 -0.52
C GLY A 104 15.88 6.25 -0.37
N LEU A 105 15.51 6.58 0.88
CA LEU A 105 14.40 7.49 1.14
C LEU A 105 14.80 8.89 0.69
N LEU A 106 13.98 9.50 -0.17
CA LEU A 106 14.15 10.89 -0.65
C LEU A 106 13.24 11.85 0.10
N GLY A 107 12.05 11.41 0.46
CA GLY A 107 11.08 12.16 1.24
C GLY A 107 9.90 11.28 1.64
N GLU A 108 9.18 11.68 2.67
CA GLU A 108 8.00 10.96 3.14
C GLU A 108 6.93 11.92 3.70
N SER A 109 5.73 11.42 3.95
CA SER A 109 4.73 12.22 4.64
C SER A 109 5.12 12.40 6.11
N ILE A 110 5.16 13.66 6.55
CA ILE A 110 5.47 14.03 7.94
C ILE A 110 4.25 13.91 8.89
N ASP A 111 3.09 13.61 8.33
CA ASP A 111 1.84 13.49 9.08
C ASP A 111 0.98 12.33 8.51
N ASP A 112 -0.21 12.59 8.00
CA ASP A 112 -1.06 11.54 7.41
C ASP A 112 -0.47 11.02 6.10
N ALA A 113 -0.60 9.72 5.83
CA ALA A 113 -0.40 9.19 4.49
C ALA A 113 -1.51 9.67 3.55
N ALA A 114 -1.25 9.72 2.24
CA ALA A 114 -2.25 10.17 1.26
C ALA A 114 -3.53 9.34 1.32
N GLY A 115 -3.43 8.00 1.37
CA GLY A 115 -4.60 7.12 1.50
C GLY A 115 -5.35 7.32 2.82
N GLU A 116 -4.63 7.54 3.92
CA GLU A 116 -5.23 7.87 5.22
C GLU A 116 -5.99 9.20 5.17
N ALA A 117 -5.44 10.20 4.47
CA ALA A 117 -6.12 11.48 4.26
C ALA A 117 -7.43 11.30 3.48
N PHE A 118 -7.45 10.46 2.42
CA PHE A 118 -8.66 10.10 1.70
C PHE A 118 -9.69 9.40 2.60
N ASP A 119 -9.29 8.44 3.41
CA ASP A 119 -10.19 7.73 4.33
C ASP A 119 -10.79 8.69 5.38
N LYS A 120 -9.98 9.61 5.92
CA LYS A 120 -10.45 10.63 6.86
C LYS A 120 -11.43 11.60 6.22
N VAL A 121 -11.15 12.07 5.00
CA VAL A 121 -12.06 12.94 4.23
C VAL A 121 -13.38 12.20 3.92
N ALA A 122 -13.32 10.98 3.43
CA ALA A 122 -14.50 10.17 3.18
C ALA A 122 -15.39 10.03 4.42
N LYS A 123 -14.77 9.77 5.57
CA LYS A 123 -15.49 9.71 6.85
C LYS A 123 -16.17 11.03 7.22
N MET A 124 -15.52 12.17 6.98
CA MET A 124 -16.13 13.50 7.19
C MET A 124 -17.34 13.71 6.27
N MET A 125 -17.27 13.21 5.05
CA MET A 125 -18.36 13.23 4.06
C MET A 125 -19.41 12.13 4.27
N ARG A 126 -19.27 11.30 5.30
CA ARG A 126 -20.14 10.14 5.60
C ARG A 126 -20.22 9.11 4.47
N LEU A 127 -19.10 8.95 3.75
CA LEU A 127 -18.95 7.94 2.71
C LEU A 127 -18.48 6.61 3.28
N ASP A 128 -18.68 5.53 2.50
CA ASP A 128 -18.28 4.18 2.87
C ASP A 128 -16.75 4.00 2.87
N TYR A 129 -16.30 2.97 3.57
CA TYR A 129 -14.92 2.51 3.57
C TYR A 129 -14.73 1.39 2.51
N PRO A 130 -13.63 1.36 1.77
CA PRO A 130 -12.48 2.27 1.79
C PRO A 130 -12.80 3.64 1.17
N GLY A 131 -12.29 4.71 1.81
CA GLY A 131 -12.64 6.08 1.48
C GLY A 131 -12.08 6.57 0.14
N GLY A 132 -10.88 6.17 -0.23
CA GLY A 132 -10.24 6.57 -1.49
C GLY A 132 -11.13 6.29 -2.71
N PRO A 133 -11.57 5.04 -2.95
CA PRO A 133 -12.48 4.71 -4.05
C PRO A 133 -13.84 5.43 -3.98
N ALA A 134 -14.35 5.69 -2.77
CA ALA A 134 -15.62 6.40 -2.61
C ALA A 134 -15.51 7.87 -3.02
N VAL A 135 -14.45 8.56 -2.57
CA VAL A 135 -14.16 9.94 -2.97
C VAL A 135 -13.88 10.03 -4.47
N SER A 136 -13.09 9.11 -5.03
CA SER A 136 -12.75 9.10 -6.46
C SER A 136 -14.00 9.02 -7.34
N ARG A 137 -14.93 8.10 -7.03
CA ARG A 137 -16.19 8.00 -7.79
C ARG A 137 -17.05 9.27 -7.75
N LEU A 138 -17.09 9.95 -6.61
CA LEU A 138 -17.81 11.23 -6.51
C LEU A 138 -17.10 12.34 -7.28
N ALA A 139 -15.79 12.35 -7.29
CA ALA A 139 -14.98 13.35 -7.98
C ALA A 139 -15.21 13.33 -9.50
N GLU A 140 -15.55 12.17 -10.10
CA GLU A 140 -15.89 12.06 -11.52
C GLU A 140 -17.08 12.94 -11.94
N GLN A 141 -17.96 13.29 -10.99
CA GLN A 141 -19.14 14.14 -11.20
C GLN A 141 -18.93 15.55 -10.62
N GLY A 142 -17.78 15.83 -10.06
CA GLY A 142 -17.43 17.08 -9.40
C GLY A 142 -16.87 18.12 -10.36
N ASP A 143 -16.82 19.36 -9.88
CA ASP A 143 -16.11 20.46 -10.51
C ASP A 143 -14.83 20.75 -9.69
N ASP A 144 -13.67 20.40 -10.23
CA ASP A 144 -12.38 20.52 -9.59
C ASP A 144 -11.90 21.97 -9.47
N SER A 145 -12.53 22.89 -10.18
CA SER A 145 -12.26 24.34 -10.10
C SER A 145 -13.00 25.04 -8.97
N ARG A 146 -13.98 24.39 -8.34
CA ARG A 146 -14.88 25.02 -7.35
C ARG A 146 -14.19 25.43 -6.05
N PHE A 147 -13.14 24.68 -5.63
CA PHE A 147 -12.41 24.94 -4.39
C PHE A 147 -10.91 25.01 -4.65
N GLU A 148 -10.29 26.03 -4.11
CA GLU A 148 -8.83 26.17 -4.12
C GLU A 148 -8.27 25.62 -2.79
N PHE A 149 -7.83 24.36 -2.81
CA PHE A 149 -7.24 23.73 -1.63
C PHE A 149 -5.74 24.01 -1.54
N PRO A 150 -5.17 24.11 -0.31
CA PRO A 150 -3.76 24.30 -0.13
C PRO A 150 -2.95 23.10 -0.62
N ARG A 151 -1.75 23.37 -1.12
CA ARG A 151 -0.75 22.36 -1.46
C ARG A 151 0.41 22.46 -0.48
N PRO A 152 0.35 21.78 0.68
CA PRO A 152 1.36 21.90 1.73
C PRO A 152 2.75 21.50 1.23
N MET A 153 3.80 22.08 1.82
CA MET A 153 5.22 21.78 1.62
C MET A 153 5.84 22.25 0.29
N LEU A 154 5.09 22.84 -0.66
CA LEU A 154 5.65 23.29 -1.94
C LEU A 154 6.68 24.43 -1.79
N ASP A 155 6.58 25.21 -0.73
CA ASP A 155 7.43 26.37 -0.40
C ASP A 155 8.59 26.00 0.54
N ARG A 156 8.72 24.73 0.93
CA ARG A 156 9.76 24.25 1.84
C ARG A 156 10.85 23.49 1.11
N PRO A 157 12.09 23.58 1.59
CA PRO A 157 13.16 22.73 1.05
C PRO A 157 12.92 21.26 1.40
N GLY A 158 13.39 20.37 0.52
CA GLY A 158 13.25 18.92 0.69
C GLY A 158 12.14 18.33 -0.19
N LEU A 159 11.86 17.06 0.02
CA LEU A 159 10.93 16.25 -0.77
C LEU A 159 9.84 15.60 0.10
N ASP A 160 9.65 16.12 1.30
CA ASP A 160 8.63 15.61 2.22
C ASP A 160 7.22 16.09 1.83
N PHE A 161 6.22 15.34 2.24
CA PHE A 161 4.81 15.60 2.01
C PHE A 161 4.09 15.97 3.31
N SER A 162 2.92 16.61 3.19
CA SER A 162 1.97 16.81 4.29
C SER A 162 0.56 16.82 3.74
N PHE A 163 -0.35 16.14 4.41
CA PHE A 163 -1.77 16.04 4.04
C PHE A 163 -2.71 16.57 5.14
N SER A 164 -2.21 16.83 6.36
CA SER A 164 -3.04 17.32 7.47
C SER A 164 -3.66 18.69 7.20
N GLY A 165 -2.91 19.59 6.58
CA GLY A 165 -3.42 20.90 6.19
C GLY A 165 -4.53 20.82 5.15
N LEU A 166 -4.37 19.97 4.15
CA LEU A 166 -5.39 19.70 3.13
C LEU A 166 -6.68 19.14 3.75
N LYS A 167 -6.55 18.14 4.63
CA LYS A 167 -7.70 17.56 5.37
C LYS A 167 -8.48 18.64 6.15
N THR A 168 -7.78 19.55 6.83
CA THR A 168 -8.40 20.65 7.58
C THR A 168 -9.13 21.62 6.65
N ALA A 169 -8.54 21.93 5.49
CA ALA A 169 -9.18 22.78 4.50
C ALA A 169 -10.47 22.17 3.95
N VAL A 170 -10.47 20.85 3.68
CA VAL A 170 -11.69 20.14 3.25
C VAL A 170 -12.77 20.19 4.34
N LEU A 171 -12.41 19.96 5.61
CA LEU A 171 -13.36 20.07 6.71
C LEU A 171 -14.01 21.44 6.78
N ASN A 172 -13.21 22.52 6.65
CA ASN A 172 -13.72 23.89 6.64
C ASN A 172 -14.65 24.15 5.46
N ALA A 173 -14.29 23.66 4.25
CA ALA A 173 -15.13 23.77 3.08
C ALA A 173 -16.48 23.06 3.26
N LEU A 174 -16.48 21.86 3.84
CA LEU A 174 -17.72 21.11 4.14
C LEU A 174 -18.61 21.85 5.14
N ASN A 175 -18.03 22.40 6.21
CA ASN A 175 -18.80 23.15 7.22
C ASN A 175 -19.41 24.41 6.60
N ASN A 176 -18.65 25.15 5.79
CA ASN A 176 -19.14 26.37 5.13
C ASN A 176 -20.20 26.10 4.04
N THR A 177 -20.27 24.87 3.51
CA THR A 177 -21.24 24.49 2.49
C THR A 177 -22.52 23.90 3.11
N ALA A 178 -22.46 23.42 4.33
CA ALA A 178 -23.61 22.84 5.05
C ALA A 178 -24.62 23.91 5.57
N ASP A 179 -24.29 25.20 5.47
CA ASP A 179 -25.11 26.34 5.87
C ASP A 179 -26.00 26.90 4.74
N TYR A 180 -26.16 26.13 3.60
CA TYR A 180 -27.06 26.48 2.50
C TYR A 180 -28.10 25.34 2.29
#